data_54aa70cc420f24a334c5f7faf57aae73
#
_entry.id   54aa70cc420f24a334c5f7faf57aae73
#
_cell.length_a   1.000
_cell.length_b   1.000
_cell.length_c   1.000
_cell.angle_alpha   90.00
_cell.angle_beta   90.00
_cell.angle_gamma   90.00
#
_symmetry.space_group_name_H-M   'P 1'
#
loop_
_entity.id
_entity.type
_entity.pdbx_description
1 polymer ?
#
loop_
_entity_poly.entity_id
_entity_poly.type
_entity_poly.pdbx_seq_one_letter_code
_entity_poly.pdbx_strand_id
1 'polypeptide(L)'
;IGLDPLEHDIRFVEDDWESPTLGAWGLGWEVWCDGMEVSQYTYFQQVGGVECNPVPLELTYGLERLAMYIQNVNSIYELDWNGQPVDNGGKKYRDIFHQAEQEYSIFNFSAANTERLLQHFSDAEMECKLLLERDKPLPLPAYDQCMKASHLFNLMDARGIISVAERQAYIGRVRSLARHCCEVWVAAGHNWKNAEEDELRNKYTVRPPSRRTRLPNPSPKPNRTRLE
;
A
#
# COMPACT_ATOMS: atom_id res chain seq x y z
N ILE A 1 -10.00 -15.81 10.64
CA ILE A 1 -11.09 -14.84 10.41
C ILE A 1 -12.46 -15.51 10.24
N GLY A 2 -12.52 -16.84 10.22
CA GLY A 2 -13.77 -17.60 10.16
C GLY A 2 -14.21 -18.03 8.76
N LEU A 3 -13.39 -17.82 7.75
CA LEU A 3 -13.59 -18.43 6.42
C LEU A 3 -13.16 -19.90 6.47
N ASP A 4 -14.06 -20.80 6.06
CA ASP A 4 -13.76 -22.23 6.01
C ASP A 4 -13.21 -22.58 4.62
N PRO A 5 -11.96 -23.02 4.49
CA PRO A 5 -11.39 -23.38 3.19
C PRO A 5 -12.06 -24.61 2.52
N LEU A 6 -12.94 -25.32 3.23
CA LEU A 6 -13.76 -26.37 2.63
C LEU A 6 -15.06 -25.85 2.00
N GLU A 7 -15.47 -24.63 2.36
CA GLU A 7 -16.68 -23.97 1.84
C GLU A 7 -16.34 -22.91 0.75
N HIS A 8 -15.07 -22.54 0.65
CA HIS A 8 -14.58 -21.49 -0.26
C HIS A 8 -13.51 -22.03 -1.22
N ASP A 9 -13.52 -21.55 -2.45
CA ASP A 9 -12.48 -21.84 -3.45
C ASP A 9 -11.26 -20.94 -3.19
N ILE A 10 -10.28 -21.46 -2.42
CA ILE A 10 -9.03 -20.78 -2.10
C ILE A 10 -7.97 -21.19 -3.11
N ARG A 11 -7.41 -20.22 -3.82
CA ARG A 11 -6.33 -20.45 -4.79
C ARG A 11 -5.13 -19.57 -4.52
N PHE A 12 -3.94 -20.13 -4.79
CA PHE A 12 -2.69 -19.41 -4.85
C PHE A 12 -2.33 -19.28 -6.33
N VAL A 13 -2.26 -18.04 -6.81
CA VAL A 13 -1.97 -17.72 -8.20
C VAL A 13 -0.62 -16.99 -8.24
N GLU A 14 0.31 -17.52 -9.03
CA GLU A 14 1.62 -16.88 -9.23
C GLU A 14 1.42 -15.59 -10.02
N ASP A 15 1.85 -14.48 -9.45
CA ASP A 15 1.79 -13.15 -10.05
C ASP A 15 2.92 -12.27 -9.55
N ASP A 16 3.83 -11.92 -10.43
CA ASP A 16 4.96 -11.06 -10.12
C ASP A 16 4.51 -9.60 -10.04
N TRP A 17 4.89 -8.95 -8.96
CA TRP A 17 4.57 -7.54 -8.76
C TRP A 17 5.67 -6.64 -9.29
N GLU A 18 5.29 -5.57 -10.00
CA GLU A 18 6.22 -4.55 -10.45
C GLU A 18 5.67 -3.13 -10.39
N SER A 19 6.57 -2.17 -10.17
CA SER A 19 6.32 -0.74 -10.33
C SER A 19 7.42 -0.10 -11.18
N PRO A 20 7.16 0.10 -12.47
CA PRO A 20 8.16 0.66 -13.40
C PRO A 20 8.66 2.04 -13.00
N THR A 21 7.81 2.90 -12.43
CA THR A 21 8.17 4.25 -11.99
C THR A 21 9.08 4.23 -10.76
N LEU A 22 8.89 3.28 -9.86
CA LEU A 22 9.69 3.15 -8.64
C LEU A 22 10.93 2.28 -8.85
N GLY A 23 11.06 1.62 -10.01
CA GLY A 23 12.14 0.66 -10.25
C GLY A 23 12.11 -0.49 -9.24
N ALA A 24 10.90 -0.90 -8.84
CA ALA A 24 10.68 -1.95 -7.87
C ALA A 24 10.00 -3.14 -8.55
N TRP A 25 10.41 -4.35 -8.19
CA TRP A 25 9.77 -5.59 -8.61
C TRP A 25 10.08 -6.73 -7.66
N GLY A 26 9.22 -7.75 -7.66
CA GLY A 26 9.41 -8.95 -6.86
C GLY A 26 8.61 -10.12 -7.37
N LEU A 27 9.08 -11.33 -7.03
CA LEU A 27 8.35 -12.57 -7.26
C LEU A 27 7.15 -12.60 -6.31
N GLY A 28 5.99 -12.95 -6.81
CA GLY A 28 4.77 -12.83 -6.02
C GLY A 28 3.75 -13.94 -6.23
N TRP A 29 2.81 -13.97 -5.29
CA TRP A 29 1.65 -14.84 -5.31
C TRP A 29 0.45 -14.07 -4.80
N GLU A 30 -0.66 -14.22 -5.46
CA GLU A 30 -1.96 -13.74 -5.01
C GLU A 30 -2.73 -14.87 -4.31
N VAL A 31 -3.45 -14.53 -3.26
CA VAL A 31 -4.41 -15.42 -2.61
C VAL A 31 -5.81 -15.01 -3.04
N TRP A 32 -6.48 -15.91 -3.74
CA TRP A 32 -7.83 -15.71 -4.25
C TRP A 32 -8.83 -16.50 -3.42
N CYS A 33 -9.97 -15.89 -3.13
CA CYS A 33 -11.13 -16.49 -2.50
C CYS A 33 -12.33 -16.32 -3.42
N ASP A 34 -12.95 -17.42 -3.86
CA ASP A 34 -14.12 -17.43 -4.73
C ASP A 34 -14.00 -16.53 -5.98
N GLY A 35 -12.81 -16.48 -6.56
CA GLY A 35 -12.54 -15.67 -7.76
C GLY A 35 -12.20 -14.20 -7.48
N MET A 36 -12.01 -13.78 -6.23
CA MET A 36 -11.56 -12.45 -5.85
C MET A 36 -10.21 -12.54 -5.12
N GLU A 37 -9.23 -11.78 -5.55
CA GLU A 37 -7.97 -11.61 -4.84
C GLU A 37 -8.21 -10.92 -3.48
N VAL A 38 -7.75 -11.53 -2.39
CA VAL A 38 -7.92 -11.03 -1.02
C VAL A 38 -6.62 -10.67 -0.35
N SER A 39 -5.51 -11.22 -0.82
CA SER A 39 -4.18 -10.96 -0.28
C SER A 39 -3.14 -11.24 -1.36
N GLN A 40 -2.03 -10.51 -1.28
CA GLN A 40 -0.84 -10.74 -2.09
C GLN A 40 0.39 -10.79 -1.20
N TYR A 41 1.39 -11.60 -1.58
CA TYR A 41 2.71 -11.54 -0.98
C TYR A 41 3.78 -11.46 -2.06
N THR A 42 4.80 -10.66 -1.78
CA THR A 42 5.83 -10.31 -2.74
C THR A 42 7.21 -10.41 -2.09
N TYR A 43 8.10 -11.18 -2.72
CA TYR A 43 9.52 -11.21 -2.40
C TYR A 43 10.23 -10.14 -3.23
N PHE A 44 10.45 -8.96 -2.66
CA PHE A 44 11.07 -7.85 -3.36
C PHE A 44 12.51 -8.16 -3.72
N GLN A 45 12.81 -8.18 -5.02
CA GLN A 45 14.14 -8.39 -5.55
C GLN A 45 14.89 -7.07 -5.69
N GLN A 46 14.16 -6.00 -6.01
CA GLN A 46 14.73 -4.70 -6.32
C GLN A 46 13.79 -3.57 -5.88
N VAL A 47 14.33 -2.48 -5.37
CA VAL A 47 13.63 -1.22 -5.07
C VAL A 47 14.52 -0.04 -5.48
N GLY A 48 13.96 0.90 -6.24
CA GLY A 48 14.73 2.05 -6.78
C GLY A 48 15.88 1.64 -7.71
N GLY A 49 15.81 0.46 -8.33
CA GLY A 49 16.90 -0.07 -9.13
C GLY A 49 18.08 -0.62 -8.31
N VAL A 50 17.93 -0.73 -6.98
CA VAL A 50 18.91 -1.30 -6.06
C VAL A 50 18.45 -2.69 -5.62
N GLU A 51 19.32 -3.68 -5.72
CA GLU A 51 19.02 -5.05 -5.28
C GLU A 51 18.78 -5.13 -3.77
N CYS A 52 17.73 -5.85 -3.38
CA CYS A 52 17.40 -6.08 -1.98
C CYS A 52 18.26 -7.18 -1.37
N ASN A 53 18.97 -6.86 -0.28
CA ASN A 53 19.75 -7.84 0.46
C ASN A 53 19.76 -7.51 1.96
N PRO A 54 19.02 -8.27 2.80
CA PRO A 54 18.23 -9.47 2.44
C PRO A 54 16.99 -9.15 1.60
N VAL A 55 16.48 -10.16 0.89
CA VAL A 55 15.21 -10.07 0.17
C VAL A 55 14.08 -9.96 1.19
N PRO A 56 13.30 -8.86 1.22
CA PRO A 56 12.18 -8.74 2.12
C PRO A 56 10.93 -9.44 1.55
N LEU A 57 10.07 -9.89 2.45
CA LEU A 57 8.74 -10.37 2.13
C LEU A 57 7.71 -9.32 2.55
N GLU A 58 6.87 -8.90 1.62
CA GLU A 58 5.68 -8.10 1.89
C GLU A 58 4.45 -9.00 1.89
N LEU A 59 3.55 -8.74 2.84
CA LEU A 59 2.22 -9.34 2.92
C LEU A 59 1.19 -8.21 2.84
N THR A 60 0.45 -8.17 1.75
CA THR A 60 -0.58 -7.15 1.48
C THR A 60 -1.96 -7.76 1.59
N TYR A 61 -2.81 -7.23 2.46
CA TYR A 61 -4.17 -7.70 2.70
C TYR A 61 -5.20 -6.71 2.17
N GLY A 62 -6.11 -7.19 1.33
CA GLY A 62 -7.29 -6.44 0.90
C GLY A 62 -8.35 -6.41 2.01
N LEU A 63 -8.23 -5.49 2.96
CA LEU A 63 -9.07 -5.47 4.16
C LEU A 63 -10.56 -5.35 3.82
N GLU A 64 -10.92 -4.52 2.85
CA GLU A 64 -12.29 -4.36 2.40
C GLU A 64 -12.83 -5.64 1.75
N ARG A 65 -12.01 -6.30 0.93
CA ARG A 65 -12.38 -7.57 0.29
C ARG A 65 -12.60 -8.67 1.32
N LEU A 66 -11.70 -8.79 2.30
CA LEU A 66 -11.86 -9.73 3.43
C LEU A 66 -13.11 -9.40 4.26
N ALA A 67 -13.37 -8.13 4.53
CA ALA A 67 -14.54 -7.69 5.27
C ALA A 67 -15.86 -8.02 4.55
N MET A 68 -15.87 -7.94 3.20
CA MET A 68 -17.05 -8.35 2.41
C MET A 68 -17.40 -9.82 2.63
N TYR A 69 -16.41 -10.72 2.67
CA TYR A 69 -16.63 -12.14 3.00
C TYR A 69 -17.13 -12.33 4.43
N ILE A 70 -16.48 -11.68 5.40
CA ILE A 70 -16.85 -11.80 6.83
C ILE A 70 -18.27 -11.30 7.07
N GLN A 71 -18.66 -10.21 6.43
CA GLN A 71 -19.98 -9.59 6.58
C GLN A 71 -21.02 -10.13 5.59
N ASN A 72 -20.61 -11.00 4.65
CA ASN A 72 -21.46 -11.58 3.61
C ASN A 72 -22.22 -10.51 2.80
N VAL A 73 -21.47 -9.53 2.29
CA VAL A 73 -21.96 -8.47 1.41
C VAL A 73 -21.26 -8.49 0.05
N ASN A 74 -21.98 -8.10 -1.01
CA ASN A 74 -21.48 -8.13 -2.38
C ASN A 74 -20.94 -6.79 -2.88
N SER A 75 -20.93 -5.77 -2.03
CA SER A 75 -20.42 -4.45 -2.36
C SER A 75 -19.69 -3.85 -1.17
N ILE A 76 -18.52 -3.26 -1.43
CA ILE A 76 -17.74 -2.53 -0.45
C ILE A 76 -18.57 -1.44 0.26
N TYR A 77 -19.48 -0.80 -0.46
CA TYR A 77 -20.32 0.27 0.07
C TYR A 77 -21.38 -0.21 1.08
N GLU A 78 -21.65 -1.51 1.14
CA GLU A 78 -22.58 -2.12 2.10
C GLU A 78 -21.90 -2.57 3.39
N LEU A 79 -20.57 -2.52 3.47
CA LEU A 79 -19.83 -2.87 4.67
C LEU A 79 -20.28 -2.03 5.86
N ASP A 80 -20.51 -2.69 7.01
CA ASP A 80 -20.70 -2.01 8.28
C ASP A 80 -19.38 -1.41 8.74
N TRP A 81 -19.38 -0.09 8.96
CA TRP A 81 -18.19 0.64 9.39
C TRP A 81 -17.96 0.59 10.90
N ASN A 82 -19.02 0.78 11.68
CA ASN A 82 -18.89 0.90 13.14
C ASN A 82 -19.60 -0.21 13.92
N GLY A 83 -20.16 -1.21 13.25
CA GLY A 83 -20.83 -2.36 13.88
C GLY A 83 -22.09 -2.02 14.67
N GLN A 84 -22.68 -0.84 14.45
CA GLN A 84 -23.90 -0.43 15.12
C GLN A 84 -25.13 -0.63 14.22
N PRO A 85 -26.30 -0.96 14.78
CA PRO A 85 -27.56 -0.95 14.02
C PRO A 85 -27.86 0.45 13.47
N VAL A 86 -28.51 0.51 12.31
CA VAL A 86 -28.88 1.78 11.63
C VAL A 86 -29.65 2.71 12.57
N ASP A 87 -30.58 2.17 13.33
CA ASP A 87 -31.44 2.94 14.29
C ASP A 87 -30.63 3.47 15.50
N ASN A 88 -29.40 2.99 15.68
CA ASN A 88 -28.49 3.38 16.77
C ASN A 88 -27.20 4.04 16.25
N GLY A 89 -27.29 4.79 15.17
CA GLY A 89 -26.18 5.51 14.59
C GLY A 89 -25.22 4.64 13.76
N GLY A 90 -25.71 3.52 13.24
CA GLY A 90 -24.97 2.65 12.31
C GLY A 90 -24.51 3.41 11.08
N LYS A 91 -23.26 3.14 10.64
CA LYS A 91 -22.65 3.73 9.47
C LYS A 91 -22.20 2.63 8.52
N LYS A 92 -22.44 2.84 7.25
CA LYS A 92 -21.92 2.01 6.18
C LYS A 92 -20.63 2.63 5.61
N TYR A 93 -19.81 1.83 4.94
CA TYR A 93 -18.62 2.30 4.21
C TYR A 93 -18.96 3.46 3.25
N ARG A 94 -20.11 3.40 2.58
CA ARG A 94 -20.60 4.46 1.70
C ARG A 94 -20.77 5.81 2.40
N ASP A 95 -21.21 5.81 3.65
CA ASP A 95 -21.47 7.05 4.41
C ASP A 95 -20.19 7.81 4.74
N ILE A 96 -19.05 7.12 4.67
CA ILE A 96 -17.73 7.66 4.96
C ILE A 96 -16.97 8.01 3.68
N PHE A 97 -16.99 7.11 2.67
CA PHE A 97 -16.05 7.18 1.55
C PHE A 97 -16.67 7.49 0.18
N HIS A 98 -17.98 7.25 -0.01
CA HIS A 98 -18.55 7.31 -1.35
C HIS A 98 -18.49 8.70 -1.98
N GLN A 99 -18.74 9.75 -1.20
CA GLN A 99 -18.62 11.12 -1.72
C GLN A 99 -17.19 11.46 -2.10
N ALA A 100 -16.22 11.09 -1.25
CA ALA A 100 -14.80 11.31 -1.53
C ALA A 100 -14.38 10.59 -2.82
N GLU A 101 -14.79 9.34 -3.01
CA GLU A 101 -14.53 8.58 -4.24
C GLU A 101 -15.07 9.30 -5.49
N GLN A 102 -16.29 9.81 -5.44
CA GLN A 102 -16.89 10.53 -6.55
C GLN A 102 -16.12 11.84 -6.85
N GLU A 103 -15.84 12.63 -5.83
CA GLU A 103 -15.17 13.92 -5.99
C GLU A 103 -13.71 13.76 -6.47
N TYR A 104 -12.96 12.82 -5.89
CA TYR A 104 -11.60 12.52 -6.36
C TYR A 104 -11.58 11.93 -7.75
N SER A 105 -12.56 11.09 -8.12
CA SER A 105 -12.69 10.59 -9.49
C SER A 105 -12.91 11.74 -10.47
N ILE A 106 -13.83 12.66 -10.17
CA ILE A 106 -14.07 13.86 -10.99
C ILE A 106 -12.81 14.72 -11.07
N PHE A 107 -12.14 14.96 -9.94
CA PHE A 107 -10.90 15.71 -9.90
C PHE A 107 -9.84 15.08 -10.81
N ASN A 108 -9.57 13.78 -10.61
CA ASN A 108 -8.50 13.07 -11.31
C ASN A 108 -8.74 12.95 -12.81
N PHE A 109 -9.98 12.68 -13.24
CA PHE A 109 -10.28 12.37 -14.64
C PHE A 109 -10.87 13.53 -15.45
N SER A 110 -11.30 14.64 -14.82
CA SER A 110 -11.90 15.75 -15.57
C SER A 110 -11.59 17.15 -15.03
N ALA A 111 -11.64 17.39 -13.72
CA ALA A 111 -11.63 18.74 -13.17
C ALA A 111 -10.23 19.33 -12.94
N ALA A 112 -9.21 18.48 -12.65
CA ALA A 112 -7.86 18.96 -12.36
C ALA A 112 -7.30 19.77 -13.54
N ASN A 113 -6.72 20.95 -13.24
CA ASN A 113 -6.09 21.79 -14.25
C ASN A 113 -4.79 21.16 -14.75
N THR A 114 -4.71 20.90 -16.05
CA THR A 114 -3.62 20.16 -16.69
C THR A 114 -2.27 20.89 -16.63
N GLU A 115 -2.27 22.21 -16.79
CA GLU A 115 -1.05 23.02 -16.71
C GLU A 115 -0.48 23.00 -15.28
N ARG A 116 -1.36 23.01 -14.28
CA ARG A 116 -0.94 22.91 -12.89
C ARG A 116 -0.40 21.52 -12.55
N LEU A 117 -0.95 20.44 -13.10
CA LEU A 117 -0.41 19.10 -12.92
C LEU A 117 1.03 19.00 -13.43
N LEU A 118 1.30 19.57 -14.62
CA LEU A 118 2.66 19.64 -15.18
C LEU A 118 3.60 20.46 -14.30
N GLN A 119 3.15 21.61 -13.78
CA GLN A 119 3.94 22.45 -12.89
C GLN A 119 4.23 21.74 -11.58
N HIS A 120 3.23 21.14 -10.94
CA HIS A 120 3.40 20.39 -9.68
C HIS A 120 4.35 19.21 -9.84
N PHE A 121 4.32 18.53 -11.00
CA PHE A 121 5.29 17.48 -11.30
C PHE A 121 6.71 18.04 -11.31
N SER A 122 6.93 19.14 -11.99
CA SER A 122 8.24 19.79 -12.10
C SER A 122 8.72 20.31 -10.74
N ASP A 123 7.83 20.84 -9.92
CA ASP A 123 8.13 21.33 -8.58
C ASP A 123 8.52 20.15 -7.65
N ALA A 124 7.77 19.06 -7.68
CA ALA A 124 8.08 17.86 -6.88
C ALA A 124 9.42 17.22 -7.30
N GLU A 125 9.68 17.14 -8.61
CA GLU A 125 10.96 16.65 -9.13
C GLU A 125 12.13 17.51 -8.67
N MET A 126 12.00 18.83 -8.77
CA MET A 126 13.04 19.79 -8.37
C MET A 126 13.29 19.70 -6.86
N GLU A 127 12.24 19.74 -6.05
CA GLU A 127 12.37 19.68 -4.60
C GLU A 127 13.01 18.34 -4.16
N CYS A 128 12.66 17.21 -4.77
CA CYS A 128 13.30 15.94 -4.52
C CYS A 128 14.81 16.01 -4.73
N LYS A 129 15.26 16.58 -5.86
CA LYS A 129 16.69 16.73 -6.18
C LYS A 129 17.39 17.64 -5.19
N LEU A 130 16.82 18.80 -4.88
CA LEU A 130 17.39 19.76 -3.93
C LEU A 130 17.57 19.15 -2.53
N LEU A 131 16.64 18.32 -2.08
CA LEU A 131 16.73 17.65 -0.78
C LEU A 131 17.85 16.60 -0.74
N LEU A 132 18.16 15.95 -1.87
CA LEU A 132 19.22 14.97 -1.98
C LEU A 132 20.62 15.60 -2.16
N GLU A 133 20.71 16.78 -2.76
CA GLU A 133 21.96 17.50 -3.08
C GLU A 133 22.48 18.36 -1.91
N ARG A 134 21.79 18.37 -0.75
CA ARG A 134 22.24 19.11 0.44
C ARG A 134 23.53 18.53 1.01
N ASP A 135 24.32 19.35 1.72
CA ASP A 135 25.47 18.87 2.51
C ASP A 135 25.10 17.75 3.49
N LYS A 136 23.89 17.80 4.03
CA LYS A 136 23.25 16.73 4.79
C LYS A 136 21.97 16.32 4.06
N PRO A 137 22.02 15.32 3.20
CA PRO A 137 20.88 14.88 2.42
C PRO A 137 19.70 14.43 3.28
N LEU A 138 18.48 14.65 2.78
CA LEU A 138 17.24 14.30 3.44
C LEU A 138 16.45 13.28 2.58
N PRO A 139 16.86 12.01 2.52
CA PRO A 139 16.28 11.03 1.60
C PRO A 139 14.81 10.71 1.88
N LEU A 140 14.33 10.74 3.12
CA LEU A 140 12.93 10.47 3.42
C LEU A 140 11.98 11.55 2.89
N PRO A 141 12.17 12.87 3.18
CA PRO A 141 11.37 13.92 2.55
C PRO A 141 11.54 13.96 1.03
N ALA A 142 12.74 13.65 0.51
CA ALA A 142 12.97 13.55 -0.93
C ALA A 142 12.14 12.43 -1.56
N TYR A 143 12.04 11.28 -0.92
CA TYR A 143 11.23 10.18 -1.40
C TYR A 143 9.73 10.52 -1.39
N ASP A 144 9.26 11.30 -0.40
CA ASP A 144 7.88 11.83 -0.39
C ASP A 144 7.61 12.70 -1.64
N GLN A 145 8.56 13.53 -2.06
CA GLN A 145 8.43 14.28 -3.32
C GLN A 145 8.48 13.37 -4.56
N CYS A 146 9.30 12.33 -4.53
CA CYS A 146 9.31 11.31 -5.60
C CYS A 146 7.95 10.63 -5.73
N MET A 147 7.29 10.27 -4.62
CA MET A 147 5.95 9.69 -4.63
C MET A 147 4.90 10.67 -5.18
N LYS A 148 5.00 11.96 -4.84
CA LYS A 148 4.15 13.00 -5.43
C LYS A 148 4.34 13.12 -6.94
N ALA A 149 5.59 13.10 -7.42
CA ALA A 149 5.89 13.09 -8.84
C ALA A 149 5.32 11.86 -9.55
N SER A 150 5.43 10.67 -8.95
CA SER A 150 4.83 9.43 -9.46
C SER A 150 3.30 9.53 -9.57
N HIS A 151 2.64 10.04 -8.53
CA HIS A 151 1.20 10.25 -8.54
C HIS A 151 0.77 11.24 -9.64
N LEU A 152 1.46 12.37 -9.75
CA LEU A 152 1.17 13.39 -10.77
C LEU A 152 1.38 12.83 -12.18
N PHE A 153 2.42 12.05 -12.40
CA PHE A 153 2.61 11.34 -13.66
C PHE A 153 1.41 10.46 -14.00
N ASN A 154 0.92 9.66 -13.05
CA ASN A 154 -0.25 8.80 -13.27
C ASN A 154 -1.50 9.61 -13.63
N LEU A 155 -1.72 10.76 -12.99
CA LEU A 155 -2.84 11.66 -13.32
C LEU A 155 -2.68 12.23 -14.74
N MET A 156 -1.49 12.68 -15.10
CA MET A 156 -1.21 13.24 -16.43
C MET A 156 -1.37 12.19 -17.53
N ASP A 157 -0.92 10.95 -17.29
CA ASP A 157 -1.07 9.82 -18.21
C ASP A 157 -2.56 9.46 -18.37
N ALA A 158 -3.31 9.33 -17.27
CA ALA A 158 -4.75 9.05 -17.29
C ALA A 158 -5.58 10.15 -17.98
N ARG A 159 -5.13 11.41 -17.92
CA ARG A 159 -5.75 12.57 -18.59
C ARG A 159 -5.36 12.70 -20.05
N GLY A 160 -4.45 11.85 -20.55
CA GLY A 160 -3.94 11.94 -21.92
C GLY A 160 -3.13 13.21 -22.22
N ILE A 161 -2.56 13.86 -21.19
CA ILE A 161 -1.73 15.07 -21.33
C ILE A 161 -0.34 14.71 -21.85
N ILE A 162 0.11 13.49 -21.52
CA ILE A 162 1.41 12.96 -21.91
C ILE A 162 1.22 12.08 -23.14
N SER A 163 1.97 12.38 -24.20
CA SER A 163 1.98 11.53 -25.39
C SER A 163 2.62 10.18 -25.11
N VAL A 164 2.29 9.17 -25.93
CA VAL A 164 2.89 7.83 -25.82
C VAL A 164 4.42 7.89 -25.92
N ALA A 165 4.96 8.80 -26.73
CA ALA A 165 6.40 8.98 -26.88
C ALA A 165 7.05 9.58 -25.62
N GLU A 166 6.35 10.50 -24.94
CA GLU A 166 6.86 11.14 -23.72
C GLU A 166 6.71 10.25 -22.48
N ARG A 167 5.77 9.32 -22.49
CA ARG A 167 5.47 8.46 -21.36
C ARG A 167 6.71 7.77 -20.79
N GLN A 168 7.55 7.20 -21.64
CA GLN A 168 8.79 6.54 -21.23
C GLN A 168 9.79 7.52 -20.60
N ALA A 169 9.85 8.75 -21.10
CA ALA A 169 10.71 9.78 -20.52
C ALA A 169 10.27 10.16 -19.10
N TYR A 170 8.95 10.32 -18.86
CA TYR A 170 8.41 10.59 -17.53
C TYR A 170 8.64 9.42 -16.56
N ILE A 171 8.42 8.19 -16.99
CA ILE A 171 8.75 6.98 -16.19
C ILE A 171 10.23 7.00 -15.81
N GLY A 172 11.11 7.29 -16.76
CA GLY A 172 12.56 7.40 -16.52
C GLY A 172 12.93 8.48 -15.50
N ARG A 173 12.25 9.64 -15.55
CA ARG A 173 12.46 10.75 -14.60
C ARG A 173 12.10 10.30 -13.18
N VAL A 174 10.91 9.73 -12.96
CA VAL A 174 10.48 9.26 -11.63
C VAL A 174 11.37 8.13 -11.12
N ARG A 175 11.71 7.16 -11.99
CA ARG A 175 12.63 6.07 -11.64
C ARG A 175 14.01 6.59 -11.21
N SER A 176 14.52 7.63 -11.88
CA SER A 176 15.79 8.25 -11.53
C SER A 176 15.75 8.91 -10.14
N LEU A 177 14.63 9.56 -9.77
CA LEU A 177 14.43 10.12 -8.44
C LEU A 177 14.40 9.02 -7.37
N ALA A 178 13.61 7.97 -7.59
CA ALA A 178 13.51 6.83 -6.68
C ALA A 178 14.88 6.18 -6.43
N ARG A 179 15.62 5.94 -7.51
CA ARG A 179 16.97 5.39 -7.43
C ARG A 179 17.91 6.28 -6.60
N HIS A 180 17.93 7.57 -6.86
CA HIS A 180 18.80 8.50 -6.14
C HIS A 180 18.43 8.56 -4.64
N CYS A 181 17.13 8.54 -4.30
CA CYS A 181 16.70 8.44 -2.90
C CYS A 181 17.26 7.17 -2.22
N CYS A 182 17.15 6.01 -2.89
CA CYS A 182 17.65 4.75 -2.36
C CYS A 182 19.19 4.75 -2.21
N GLU A 183 19.92 5.23 -3.21
CA GLU A 183 21.39 5.33 -3.16
C GLU A 183 21.86 6.21 -2.00
N VAL A 184 21.25 7.37 -1.82
CA VAL A 184 21.58 8.30 -0.72
C VAL A 184 21.21 7.68 0.64
N TRP A 185 20.08 7.00 0.73
CA TRP A 185 19.65 6.29 1.94
C TRP A 185 20.67 5.23 2.35
N VAL A 186 21.08 4.39 1.42
CA VAL A 186 22.09 3.33 1.66
C VAL A 186 23.43 3.93 2.02
N ALA A 187 23.89 4.99 1.31
CA ALA A 187 25.15 5.66 1.57
C ALA A 187 25.22 6.34 2.94
N ALA A 188 24.07 6.79 3.48
CA ALA A 188 23.99 7.38 4.81
C ALA A 188 24.12 6.35 5.96
N GLY A 189 24.40 5.08 5.65
CA GLY A 189 24.59 4.03 6.65
C GLY A 189 23.28 3.38 7.13
N HIS A 190 22.15 3.71 6.50
CA HIS A 190 20.87 3.04 6.74
C HIS A 190 20.84 1.64 6.08
N ASN A 191 22.02 1.11 5.76
CA ASN A 191 22.17 -0.26 5.31
C ASN A 191 22.09 -1.16 6.55
N TRP A 192 21.23 -2.15 6.51
CA TRP A 192 21.02 -3.12 7.57
C TRP A 192 22.30 -3.80 8.08
N LYS A 193 23.35 -3.87 7.24
CA LYS A 193 24.64 -4.46 7.61
C LYS A 193 25.55 -3.57 8.46
N ASN A 194 25.27 -2.25 8.56
CA ASN A 194 26.12 -1.28 9.26
C ASN A 194 25.43 -0.68 10.50
N ALA A 195 24.18 -1.05 10.80
CA ALA A 195 23.62 -0.76 12.10
C ALA A 195 24.43 -1.56 13.13
N GLU A 196 25.10 -0.89 14.02
CA GLU A 196 25.64 -1.51 15.25
C GLU A 196 24.43 -2.09 15.98
N GLU A 197 24.20 -3.40 15.73
CA GLU A 197 22.96 -4.11 16.15
C GLU A 197 22.71 -4.01 17.65
N ASP A 198 23.75 -3.78 18.46
CA ASP A 198 23.65 -3.83 19.90
C ASP A 198 23.16 -2.49 20.54
N GLU A 199 23.48 -1.35 19.98
CA GLU A 199 23.08 -0.06 20.57
C GLU A 199 21.62 0.28 20.27
N LEU A 200 21.14 0.02 19.08
CA LEU A 200 19.76 0.23 18.70
C LEU A 200 18.84 -0.84 19.32
N ARG A 201 19.28 -2.09 19.38
CA ARG A 201 18.53 -3.16 20.07
C ARG A 201 18.30 -2.84 21.54
N ASN A 202 19.29 -2.32 22.23
CA ASN A 202 19.16 -1.94 23.65
C ASN A 202 18.34 -0.66 23.90
N LYS A 203 18.30 0.27 22.94
CA LYS A 203 17.60 1.55 23.07
C LYS A 203 16.12 1.47 22.70
N TYR A 204 15.73 0.51 21.85
CA TYR A 204 14.38 0.38 21.33
C TYR A 204 13.77 -1.01 21.55
N THR A 205 14.39 -1.88 22.36
CA THR A 205 13.73 -3.12 22.77
C THR A 205 12.53 -2.75 23.65
N VAL A 206 11.40 -2.56 23.04
CA VAL A 206 10.12 -2.69 23.75
C VAL A 206 10.13 -4.11 24.31
N ARG A 207 10.32 -4.26 25.61
CA ARG A 207 10.15 -5.57 26.25
C ARG A 207 8.80 -6.11 25.80
N PRO A 208 8.77 -7.34 25.25
CA PRO A 208 7.47 -7.94 24.93
C PRO A 208 6.63 -7.87 26.20
N PRO A 209 5.37 -7.47 26.13
CA PRO A 209 4.50 -7.43 27.30
C PRO A 209 4.60 -8.81 27.96
N SER A 210 4.91 -8.81 29.26
CA SER A 210 4.92 -10.02 30.07
C SER A 210 3.67 -10.82 29.72
N ARG A 211 3.82 -12.11 29.44
CA ARG A 211 2.76 -13.03 28.96
C ARG A 211 1.42 -12.61 29.56
N ARG A 212 0.58 -12.01 28.75
CA ARG A 212 -0.81 -11.76 29.15
C ARG A 212 -1.40 -13.12 29.48
N THR A 213 -1.90 -13.24 30.69
CA THR A 213 -2.79 -14.31 31.10
C THR A 213 -3.76 -14.59 29.97
N ARG A 214 -3.84 -15.84 29.52
CA ARG A 214 -4.77 -16.28 28.49
C ARG A 214 -6.13 -15.70 28.79
N LEU A 215 -6.69 -15.00 27.80
CA LEU A 215 -8.11 -14.63 27.86
C LEU A 215 -8.91 -15.92 28.12
N PRO A 216 -9.90 -15.91 29.01
CA PRO A 216 -10.74 -17.07 29.21
C PRO A 216 -11.39 -17.46 27.89
N ASN A 217 -11.42 -18.75 27.59
CA ASN A 217 -12.09 -19.28 26.41
C ASN A 217 -13.52 -18.71 26.34
N PRO A 218 -13.98 -18.27 25.17
CA PRO A 218 -15.36 -17.89 24.99
C PRO A 218 -16.27 -19.07 25.40
N SER A 219 -17.28 -18.77 26.20
CA SER A 219 -18.30 -19.73 26.62
C SER A 219 -18.92 -20.42 25.39
N PRO A 220 -19.19 -21.74 25.45
CA PRO A 220 -19.78 -22.45 24.33
C PRO A 220 -21.13 -21.84 23.96
N LYS A 221 -21.32 -21.60 22.65
CA LYS A 221 -22.59 -21.10 22.11
C LYS A 221 -23.71 -22.07 22.50
N PRO A 222 -24.90 -21.58 22.91
CA PRO A 222 -26.03 -22.44 23.23
C PRO A 222 -26.44 -23.26 21.99
N ASN A 223 -26.59 -24.56 22.20
CA ASN A 223 -27.08 -25.52 21.20
C ASN A 223 -28.36 -24.98 20.54
N ARG A 224 -28.33 -24.76 19.25
CA ARG A 224 -29.55 -24.60 18.46
C ARG A 224 -30.27 -25.94 18.42
N THR A 225 -31.31 -26.05 19.22
CA THR A 225 -32.31 -27.12 19.09
C THR A 225 -32.88 -27.07 17.67
N ARG A 226 -32.72 -28.14 16.93
CA ARG A 226 -33.49 -28.40 15.70
C ARG A 226 -34.96 -28.39 16.09
N LEU A 227 -35.71 -27.49 15.51
CA LEU A 227 -37.18 -27.65 15.45
C LEU A 227 -37.45 -28.51 14.21
N GLU A 228 -38.19 -29.58 14.46
CA GLU A 228 -38.75 -30.50 13.47
C GLU A 228 -39.78 -29.77 12.57
#